data_11d5e6793cf5aa7b79f85cdc0b8364f0
#
_entry.id   11d5e6793cf5aa7b79f85cdc0b8364f0
#
_cell.length_a   1.000
_cell.length_b   1.000
_cell.length_c   1.000
_cell.angle_alpha   90.00
_cell.angle_beta   90.00
_cell.angle_gamma   90.00
#
_symmetry.space_group_name_H-M   'P 1'
#
loop_
_entity.id
_entity.type
_entity.pdbx_description
1 polymer ?
#
loop_
_entity_poly.entity_id
_entity_poly.type
_entity_poly.pdbx_seq_one_letter_code
_entity_poly.pdbx_strand_id
1 'polypeptide(L)'
;AKNCYGYNVSVIDLRNPTRSDGNNLLTLVNRYMDITRKDPKNLAARAKAEKYAKILAKTIVNPDGDDSNRGQNAFFYDAAEGLLTSVILMLAEFLPPDEEHPQERRHIVSVFKLVQDLLEPSKVKGKSHFQILMGKLPPDHKARWFAGAALNSAEQAMASVMSTVLSRLNAFLDSELEQVLCFDSAIDAEKFASEKSAIFLILPEEDTTKNFMAGLMIQNLSRELFAVADENGGKLQNRVVLYCDEFGTMPPFDVLPLFSAGRSRRLTLVP
;
A
#
# COMPACT_ATOMS: atom_id res chain seq x y z
N ALA A 1 11.35 13.48 21.98
CA ALA A 1 10.19 12.59 22.15
C ALA A 1 10.61 11.27 22.79
N LYS A 2 11.52 10.49 22.19
CA LYS A 2 11.91 9.15 22.68
C LYS A 2 12.44 9.19 24.13
N ASN A 3 13.48 9.95 24.38
CA ASN A 3 14.21 9.92 25.68
C ASN A 3 13.48 10.61 26.84
N CYS A 4 12.64 11.61 26.57
CA CYS A 4 11.96 12.39 27.61
C CYS A 4 10.54 11.93 27.88
N TYR A 5 9.83 11.41 26.88
CA TYR A 5 8.40 11.14 26.96
C TYR A 5 8.01 9.69 26.64
N GLY A 6 9.00 8.82 26.33
CA GLY A 6 8.78 7.40 26.06
C GLY A 6 7.97 7.12 24.79
N TYR A 7 8.13 7.96 23.76
CA TYR A 7 7.54 7.72 22.46
C TYR A 7 8.34 6.69 21.65
N ASN A 8 7.66 5.82 20.96
CA ASN A 8 8.22 5.09 19.83
C ASN A 8 8.39 6.11 18.68
N VAL A 9 9.59 6.23 18.15
CA VAL A 9 9.90 7.22 17.12
C VAL A 9 10.39 6.52 15.88
N SER A 10 9.80 6.87 14.74
CA SER A 10 10.28 6.51 13.42
C SER A 10 10.55 7.77 12.61
N VAL A 11 11.66 7.79 11.88
CA VAL A 11 12.07 8.90 11.03
C VAL A 11 12.21 8.39 9.61
N ILE A 12 11.31 8.83 8.75
CA ILE A 12 11.35 8.54 7.32
C ILE A 12 11.99 9.73 6.64
N ASP A 13 13.25 9.55 6.28
CA ASP A 13 14.08 10.63 5.70
C ASP A 13 14.21 10.41 4.18
N LEU A 14 13.38 11.11 3.40
CA LEU A 14 13.44 11.08 1.94
C LEU A 14 14.55 11.98 1.36
N ARG A 15 15.18 12.83 2.20
CA ARG A 15 16.36 13.59 1.86
C ARG A 15 17.63 12.73 1.90
N ASN A 16 17.69 11.81 2.89
CA ASN A 16 18.80 10.87 3.07
C ASN A 16 18.27 9.43 3.27
N PRO A 17 17.74 8.79 2.24
CA PRO A 17 17.06 7.49 2.36
C PRO A 17 17.93 6.39 2.99
N THR A 18 19.25 6.45 2.82
CA THR A 18 20.20 5.49 3.42
C THR A 18 20.30 5.56 4.95
N ARG A 19 19.75 6.62 5.56
CA ARG A 19 19.70 6.82 7.02
C ARG A 19 18.28 6.80 7.57
N SER A 20 17.31 6.53 6.68
CA SER A 20 15.90 6.46 7.02
C SER A 20 15.56 5.16 7.75
N ASP A 21 14.57 5.23 8.61
CA ASP A 21 13.86 4.01 9.02
C ASP A 21 13.10 3.42 7.83
N GLY A 22 12.84 2.10 7.88
CA GLY A 22 12.05 1.41 6.87
C GLY A 22 10.57 1.83 6.88
N ASN A 23 9.99 1.85 5.70
CA ASN A 23 8.55 2.02 5.52
C ASN A 23 8.04 1.13 4.38
N ASN A 24 7.95 -0.16 4.66
CA ASN A 24 7.34 -1.09 3.74
C ASN A 24 5.81 -0.91 3.72
N LEU A 25 5.28 -0.49 2.60
CA LEU A 25 3.84 -0.28 2.40
C LEU A 25 3.01 -1.57 2.58
N LEU A 26 3.64 -2.74 2.51
CA LEU A 26 3.01 -4.04 2.66
C LEU A 26 3.07 -4.58 4.10
N THR A 27 3.62 -3.86 5.07
CA THR A 27 3.86 -4.36 6.45
C THR A 27 2.61 -5.00 7.07
N LEU A 28 1.45 -4.34 6.99
CA LEU A 28 0.20 -4.89 7.54
C LEU A 28 -0.31 -6.09 6.74
N VAL A 29 -0.23 -6.04 5.42
CA VAL A 29 -0.64 -7.16 4.55
C VAL A 29 0.18 -8.40 4.87
N ASN A 30 1.51 -8.25 4.95
CA ASN A 30 2.45 -9.32 5.24
C ASN A 30 2.19 -9.93 6.62
N ARG A 31 2.03 -9.08 7.64
CA ARG A 31 1.73 -9.52 9.01
C ARG A 31 0.49 -10.41 9.07
N TYR A 32 -0.61 -9.95 8.51
CA TYR A 32 -1.86 -10.70 8.57
C TYR A 32 -1.86 -11.95 7.69
N MET A 33 -1.12 -11.91 6.57
CA MET A 33 -0.93 -13.09 5.75
C MET A 33 -0.06 -14.14 6.45
N ASP A 34 0.95 -13.73 7.22
CA ASP A 34 1.79 -14.65 8.01
C ASP A 34 1.00 -15.27 9.16
N ILE A 35 0.08 -14.53 9.79
CA ILE A 35 -0.87 -15.11 10.77
C ILE A 35 -1.77 -16.14 10.08
N THR A 36 -2.30 -15.83 8.90
CA THR A 36 -3.13 -16.76 8.12
C THR A 36 -2.35 -18.02 7.71
N ARG A 37 -1.06 -17.87 7.36
CA ARG A 37 -0.20 -19.00 7.00
C ARG A 37 0.02 -19.95 8.18
N LYS A 38 0.17 -19.40 9.40
CA LYS A 38 0.31 -20.19 10.65
C LYS A 38 -1.01 -20.84 11.08
N ASP A 39 -2.13 -20.15 10.86
CA ASP A 39 -3.48 -20.64 11.15
C ASP A 39 -4.43 -20.36 9.97
N PRO A 40 -4.54 -21.30 9.01
CA PRO A 40 -5.40 -21.14 7.83
C PRO A 40 -6.90 -21.01 8.15
N LYS A 41 -7.32 -21.35 9.37
CA LYS A 41 -8.71 -21.20 9.82
C LYS A 41 -9.02 -19.80 10.34
N ASN A 42 -8.02 -18.97 10.53
CA ASN A 42 -8.16 -17.58 10.98
C ASN A 42 -8.66 -16.69 9.84
N LEU A 43 -9.96 -16.76 9.56
CA LEU A 43 -10.61 -15.97 8.52
C LEU A 43 -10.53 -14.44 8.79
N ALA A 44 -10.47 -14.04 10.06
CA ALA A 44 -10.34 -12.64 10.44
C ALA A 44 -8.98 -12.06 10.00
N ALA A 45 -7.88 -12.80 10.22
CA ALA A 45 -6.56 -12.37 9.75
C ALA A 45 -6.52 -12.28 8.22
N ARG A 46 -7.08 -13.27 7.51
CA ARG A 46 -7.17 -13.23 6.05
C ARG A 46 -7.95 -12.03 5.54
N ALA A 47 -9.12 -11.74 6.14
CA ALA A 47 -9.93 -10.59 5.77
C ALA A 47 -9.19 -9.26 6.00
N LYS A 48 -8.38 -9.15 7.06
CA LYS A 48 -7.53 -7.97 7.30
C LYS A 48 -6.43 -7.83 6.25
N ALA A 49 -5.75 -8.92 5.87
CA ALA A 49 -4.76 -8.87 4.79
C ALA A 49 -5.39 -8.38 3.47
N GLU A 50 -6.58 -8.92 3.11
CA GLU A 50 -7.34 -8.50 1.94
C GLU A 50 -7.73 -7.01 2.01
N LYS A 51 -8.18 -6.54 3.17
CA LYS A 51 -8.55 -5.14 3.42
C LYS A 51 -7.36 -4.19 3.21
N TYR A 52 -6.22 -4.47 3.84
CA TYR A 52 -5.03 -3.63 3.71
C TYR A 52 -4.43 -3.68 2.29
N ALA A 53 -4.47 -4.82 1.63
CA ALA A 53 -4.06 -4.92 0.22
C ALA A 53 -4.93 -4.04 -0.69
N LYS A 54 -6.25 -4.01 -0.48
CA LYS A 54 -7.17 -3.12 -1.21
C LYS A 54 -6.91 -1.64 -0.92
N ILE A 55 -6.67 -1.29 0.35
CA ILE A 55 -6.33 0.09 0.74
C ILE A 55 -5.09 0.55 0.00
N LEU A 56 -4.03 -0.26 0.03
CA LEU A 56 -2.78 0.07 -0.65
C LEU A 56 -2.95 0.17 -2.16
N ALA A 57 -3.60 -0.80 -2.80
CA ALA A 57 -3.85 -0.78 -4.24
C ALA A 57 -4.64 0.47 -4.66
N LYS A 58 -5.71 0.81 -3.93
CA LYS A 58 -6.48 2.03 -4.16
C LYS A 58 -5.62 3.29 -3.99
N THR A 59 -4.74 3.32 -2.98
CA THR A 59 -3.88 4.48 -2.72
C THR A 59 -2.87 4.68 -3.85
N ILE A 60 -2.30 3.60 -4.40
CA ILE A 60 -1.33 3.68 -5.51
C ILE A 60 -2.01 4.07 -6.82
N VAL A 61 -3.16 3.48 -7.12
CA VAL A 61 -3.87 3.74 -8.38
C VAL A 61 -4.54 5.10 -8.37
N ASN A 62 -5.07 5.54 -7.22
CA ASN A 62 -5.76 6.82 -7.03
C ASN A 62 -5.24 7.54 -5.78
N PRO A 63 -4.06 8.16 -5.85
CA PRO A 63 -3.45 8.84 -4.71
C PRO A 63 -4.26 10.07 -4.26
N ASP A 64 -4.86 10.80 -5.19
CA ASP A 64 -5.57 12.05 -4.91
C ASP A 64 -6.99 11.81 -4.37
N GLY A 65 -7.50 10.59 -4.43
CA GLY A 65 -8.86 10.25 -4.00
C GLY A 65 -9.97 10.81 -4.91
N ASP A 66 -9.61 11.51 -5.98
CA ASP A 66 -10.57 12.13 -6.91
C ASP A 66 -11.04 11.12 -7.96
N ASP A 67 -12.27 10.65 -7.81
CA ASP A 67 -12.92 9.76 -8.77
C ASP A 67 -13.58 10.54 -9.93
N SER A 68 -13.69 11.88 -9.83
CA SER A 68 -14.38 12.70 -10.83
C SER A 68 -13.65 12.77 -12.17
N ASN A 69 -12.32 12.67 -12.15
CA ASN A 69 -11.47 12.73 -13.34
C ASN A 69 -11.34 11.39 -14.09
N ARG A 70 -11.93 10.31 -13.59
CA ARG A 70 -11.81 8.97 -14.21
C ARG A 70 -12.61 8.85 -15.52
N GLY A 71 -13.77 9.53 -15.63
CA GLY A 71 -14.56 9.59 -16.85
C GLY A 71 -14.75 8.24 -17.54
N GLN A 72 -14.50 8.17 -18.84
CA GLN A 72 -14.57 6.94 -19.64
C GLN A 72 -13.50 5.89 -19.27
N ASN A 73 -12.47 6.29 -18.53
CA ASN A 73 -11.37 5.41 -18.11
C ASN A 73 -11.62 4.73 -16.76
N ALA A 74 -12.75 4.96 -16.10
CA ALA A 74 -13.07 4.40 -14.79
C ALA A 74 -12.85 2.89 -14.73
N PHE A 75 -13.26 2.15 -15.77
CA PHE A 75 -13.04 0.72 -15.86
C PHE A 75 -11.56 0.31 -15.73
N PHE A 76 -10.65 1.05 -16.39
CA PHE A 76 -9.22 0.72 -16.35
C PHE A 76 -8.61 0.94 -14.97
N TYR A 77 -9.04 1.98 -14.26
CA TYR A 77 -8.60 2.23 -12.88
C TYR A 77 -9.15 1.18 -11.91
N ASP A 78 -10.42 0.84 -11.99
CA ASP A 78 -11.04 -0.18 -11.13
C ASP A 78 -10.43 -1.56 -11.37
N ALA A 79 -10.20 -1.92 -12.64
CA ALA A 79 -9.53 -3.16 -13.00
C ALA A 79 -8.06 -3.17 -12.55
N ALA A 80 -7.37 -2.02 -12.59
CA ALA A 80 -6.01 -1.87 -12.10
C ALA A 80 -5.92 -2.01 -10.57
N GLU A 81 -6.86 -1.44 -9.82
CA GLU A 81 -6.96 -1.64 -8.37
C GLU A 81 -7.14 -3.11 -8.02
N GLY A 82 -8.05 -3.79 -8.72
CA GLY A 82 -8.29 -5.22 -8.53
C GLY A 82 -7.08 -6.09 -8.86
N LEU A 83 -6.43 -5.82 -9.99
CA LEU A 83 -5.21 -6.51 -10.41
C LEU A 83 -4.09 -6.32 -9.40
N LEU A 84 -3.84 -5.07 -8.99
CA LEU A 84 -2.78 -4.75 -8.02
C LEU A 84 -3.06 -5.41 -6.66
N THR A 85 -4.32 -5.37 -6.19
CA THR A 85 -4.73 -6.10 -4.98
C THR A 85 -4.43 -7.59 -5.09
N SER A 86 -4.75 -8.20 -6.24
CA SER A 86 -4.48 -9.61 -6.51
C SER A 86 -3.00 -9.95 -6.43
N VAL A 87 -2.15 -9.14 -7.07
CA VAL A 87 -0.69 -9.36 -7.10
C VAL A 87 -0.07 -9.16 -5.72
N ILE A 88 -0.49 -8.13 -4.97
CA ILE A 88 -0.04 -7.91 -3.59
C ILE A 88 -0.37 -9.12 -2.71
N LEU A 89 -1.61 -9.62 -2.79
CA LEU A 89 -2.02 -10.79 -2.00
C LEU A 89 -1.26 -12.04 -2.39
N MET A 90 -1.04 -12.28 -3.68
CA MET A 90 -0.24 -13.43 -4.13
C MET A 90 1.20 -13.35 -3.61
N LEU A 91 1.83 -12.18 -3.71
CA LEU A 91 3.18 -11.98 -3.20
C LEU A 91 3.24 -12.30 -1.70
N ALA A 92 2.31 -11.77 -0.91
CA ALA A 92 2.26 -12.00 0.53
C ALA A 92 1.93 -13.45 0.90
N GLU A 93 1.08 -14.14 0.13
CA GLU A 93 0.63 -15.50 0.42
C GLU A 93 1.66 -16.56 0.03
N PHE A 94 2.29 -16.43 -1.15
CA PHE A 94 3.15 -17.47 -1.70
C PHE A 94 4.64 -17.26 -1.42
N LEU A 95 5.07 -16.04 -1.09
CA LEU A 95 6.42 -15.78 -0.67
C LEU A 95 6.50 -15.80 0.87
N PRO A 96 7.22 -16.78 1.48
CA PRO A 96 7.37 -16.81 2.91
C PRO A 96 8.27 -15.66 3.41
N PRO A 97 8.14 -15.26 4.70
CA PRO A 97 9.06 -14.30 5.31
C PRO A 97 10.49 -14.84 5.27
N ASP A 98 11.44 -13.97 5.14
CA ASP A 98 12.86 -14.29 5.23
C ASP A 98 13.36 -13.92 6.64
N GLU A 99 13.54 -14.91 7.52
CA GLU A 99 13.96 -14.69 8.89
C GLU A 99 15.48 -14.43 9.01
N GLU A 100 16.26 -14.72 7.95
CA GLU A 100 17.72 -14.59 7.97
C GLU A 100 18.18 -13.19 7.57
N HIS A 101 17.33 -12.44 6.86
CA HIS A 101 17.68 -11.12 6.34
C HIS A 101 16.75 -10.03 6.91
N PRO A 102 17.28 -8.86 7.30
CA PRO A 102 16.47 -7.74 7.79
C PRO A 102 15.63 -7.09 6.70
N GLN A 103 15.98 -7.30 5.43
CA GLN A 103 15.24 -6.79 4.28
C GLN A 103 14.06 -7.71 3.96
N GLU A 104 12.86 -7.18 3.98
CA GLU A 104 11.68 -7.94 3.59
C GLU A 104 11.67 -8.13 2.06
N ARG A 105 11.30 -9.32 1.59
CA ARG A 105 11.17 -9.62 0.16
C ARG A 105 9.81 -9.22 -0.41
N ARG A 106 8.82 -9.03 0.46
CA ARG A 106 7.44 -8.71 0.11
C ARG A 106 7.21 -7.23 0.26
N HIS A 107 7.67 -6.46 -0.72
CA HIS A 107 7.59 -5.00 -0.78
C HIS A 107 7.14 -4.52 -2.16
N ILE A 108 6.88 -3.23 -2.30
CA ILE A 108 6.28 -2.67 -3.52
C ILE A 108 7.15 -2.88 -4.78
N VAL A 109 8.47 -2.88 -4.65
CA VAL A 109 9.38 -3.15 -5.77
C VAL A 109 9.25 -4.61 -6.24
N SER A 110 9.05 -5.56 -5.33
CA SER A 110 8.77 -6.96 -5.68
C SER A 110 7.42 -7.12 -6.37
N VAL A 111 6.42 -6.32 -5.97
CA VAL A 111 5.13 -6.25 -6.68
C VAL A 111 5.34 -5.76 -8.11
N PHE A 112 6.14 -4.70 -8.31
CA PHE A 112 6.47 -4.22 -9.65
C PHE A 112 7.11 -5.31 -10.52
N LYS A 113 8.17 -5.96 -10.01
CA LYS A 113 8.86 -7.04 -10.72
C LYS A 113 7.91 -8.17 -11.09
N LEU A 114 7.05 -8.57 -10.14
CA LEU A 114 6.06 -9.61 -10.40
C LEU A 114 5.05 -9.20 -11.47
N VAL A 115 4.54 -7.97 -11.46
CA VAL A 115 3.64 -7.46 -12.51
C VAL A 115 4.35 -7.47 -13.86
N GLN A 116 5.61 -7.05 -13.91
CA GLN A 116 6.40 -7.05 -15.15
C GLN A 116 6.57 -8.46 -15.71
N ASP A 117 6.95 -9.43 -14.89
CA ASP A 117 7.09 -10.83 -15.29
C ASP A 117 5.77 -11.44 -15.77
N LEU A 118 4.66 -11.06 -15.15
CA LEU A 118 3.31 -11.52 -15.53
C LEU A 118 2.83 -10.95 -16.86
N LEU A 119 3.39 -9.83 -17.30
CA LEU A 119 3.13 -9.23 -18.62
C LEU A 119 3.83 -9.93 -19.75
N GLU A 120 4.93 -10.64 -19.49
CA GLU A 120 5.67 -11.31 -20.54
C GLU A 120 4.77 -12.34 -21.24
N PRO A 121 4.89 -12.44 -22.59
CA PRO A 121 4.13 -13.43 -23.33
C PRO A 121 4.53 -14.84 -22.92
N SER A 122 3.54 -15.66 -22.64
CA SER A 122 3.79 -17.05 -22.27
C SER A 122 4.10 -17.93 -23.48
N LYS A 123 4.67 -19.11 -23.23
CA LYS A 123 4.85 -20.14 -24.26
C LYS A 123 3.52 -20.72 -24.78
N VAL A 124 2.42 -20.43 -24.10
CA VAL A 124 1.07 -20.88 -24.51
C VAL A 124 0.46 -19.79 -25.39
N LYS A 125 0.25 -20.09 -26.66
CA LYS A 125 -0.32 -19.14 -27.63
C LYS A 125 -1.67 -18.56 -27.13
N GLY A 126 -1.76 -17.25 -27.14
CA GLY A 126 -2.96 -16.51 -26.75
C GLY A 126 -3.19 -16.41 -25.23
N LYS A 127 -2.18 -16.71 -24.39
CA LYS A 127 -2.28 -16.51 -22.94
C LYS A 127 -1.05 -15.79 -22.40
N SER A 128 -1.27 -14.82 -21.49
CA SER A 128 -0.20 -14.21 -20.72
C SER A 128 0.23 -15.10 -19.55
N HIS A 129 1.40 -14.86 -18.98
CA HIS A 129 1.85 -15.54 -17.75
C HIS A 129 0.83 -15.31 -16.61
N PHE A 130 0.23 -14.12 -16.55
CA PHE A 130 -0.82 -13.80 -15.57
C PHE A 130 -2.04 -14.74 -15.69
N GLN A 131 -2.55 -14.93 -16.89
CA GLN A 131 -3.70 -15.82 -17.10
C GLN A 131 -3.38 -17.28 -16.76
N ILE A 132 -2.14 -17.73 -17.05
CA ILE A 132 -1.70 -19.07 -16.69
C ILE A 132 -1.62 -19.23 -15.19
N LEU A 133 -1.01 -18.25 -14.50
CA LEU A 133 -0.85 -18.28 -13.05
C LEU A 133 -2.21 -18.29 -12.35
N MET A 134 -3.12 -17.39 -12.77
CA MET A 134 -4.49 -17.34 -12.22
C MET A 134 -5.26 -18.63 -12.49
N GLY A 135 -5.03 -19.27 -13.63
CA GLY A 135 -5.66 -20.56 -13.96
C GLY A 135 -5.19 -21.72 -13.08
N LYS A 136 -4.03 -21.61 -12.44
CA LYS A 136 -3.52 -22.62 -11.49
C LYS A 136 -4.11 -22.50 -10.09
N LEU A 137 -4.65 -21.32 -9.75
CA LEU A 137 -5.32 -21.11 -8.46
C LEU A 137 -6.70 -21.73 -8.42
N PRO A 138 -7.18 -22.20 -7.26
CA PRO A 138 -8.55 -22.65 -7.09
C PRO A 138 -9.59 -21.60 -7.58
N PRO A 139 -10.76 -22.01 -8.09
CA PRO A 139 -11.78 -21.08 -8.59
C PRO A 139 -12.28 -20.07 -7.55
N ASP A 140 -12.29 -20.46 -6.29
CA ASP A 140 -12.70 -19.66 -5.12
C ASP A 140 -11.57 -18.83 -4.50
N HIS A 141 -10.37 -18.87 -5.09
CA HIS A 141 -9.24 -18.13 -4.57
C HIS A 141 -9.43 -16.62 -4.72
N LYS A 142 -9.26 -15.87 -3.63
CA LYS A 142 -9.53 -14.42 -3.59
C LYS A 142 -8.70 -13.61 -4.59
N ALA A 143 -7.45 -13.96 -4.82
CA ALA A 143 -6.63 -13.29 -5.84
C ALA A 143 -7.27 -13.38 -7.24
N ARG A 144 -7.91 -14.50 -7.61
CA ARG A 144 -8.64 -14.60 -8.87
C ARG A 144 -9.85 -13.68 -8.92
N TRP A 145 -10.57 -13.55 -7.79
CA TRP A 145 -11.75 -12.70 -7.73
C TRP A 145 -11.38 -11.23 -7.88
N PHE A 146 -10.34 -10.78 -7.18
CA PHE A 146 -9.85 -9.40 -7.32
C PHE A 146 -9.37 -9.09 -8.74
N ALA A 147 -8.71 -10.04 -9.39
CA ALA A 147 -8.25 -9.90 -10.77
C ALA A 147 -9.37 -10.08 -11.80
N GLY A 148 -10.59 -10.41 -11.40
CA GLY A 148 -11.67 -10.84 -12.29
C GLY A 148 -11.98 -9.86 -13.43
N ALA A 149 -12.00 -8.56 -13.17
CA ALA A 149 -12.23 -7.55 -14.19
C ALA A 149 -11.13 -7.57 -15.28
N ALA A 150 -9.86 -7.67 -14.87
CA ALA A 150 -8.73 -7.76 -15.80
C ALA A 150 -8.73 -9.10 -16.56
N LEU A 151 -8.98 -10.22 -15.86
CA LEU A 151 -8.98 -11.56 -16.45
C LEU A 151 -10.07 -11.78 -17.50
N ASN A 152 -11.24 -11.16 -17.31
CA ASN A 152 -12.40 -11.29 -18.20
C ASN A 152 -12.41 -10.24 -19.32
N SER A 153 -11.44 -9.33 -19.37
CA SER A 153 -11.33 -8.35 -20.44
C SER A 153 -10.69 -8.95 -21.69
N ALA A 154 -10.95 -8.29 -22.83
CA ALA A 154 -10.23 -8.59 -24.06
C ALA A 154 -8.70 -8.35 -23.86
N GLU A 155 -7.87 -9.07 -24.61
CA GLU A 155 -6.41 -9.02 -24.48
C GLU A 155 -5.85 -7.59 -24.51
N GLN A 156 -6.35 -6.76 -25.42
CA GLN A 156 -5.93 -5.35 -25.52
C GLN A 156 -6.34 -4.54 -24.29
N ALA A 157 -7.53 -4.76 -23.73
CA ALA A 157 -7.98 -4.08 -22.52
C ALA A 157 -7.15 -4.52 -21.30
N MET A 158 -6.84 -5.82 -21.19
CA MET A 158 -5.97 -6.33 -20.14
C MET A 158 -4.56 -5.74 -20.23
N ALA A 159 -3.99 -5.63 -21.43
CA ALA A 159 -2.69 -4.97 -21.63
C ALA A 159 -2.73 -3.50 -21.17
N SER A 160 -3.83 -2.79 -21.42
CA SER A 160 -4.02 -1.40 -20.97
C SER A 160 -4.13 -1.31 -19.44
N VAL A 161 -4.85 -2.22 -18.79
CA VAL A 161 -4.93 -2.31 -17.31
C VAL A 161 -3.54 -2.52 -16.71
N MET A 162 -2.80 -3.47 -17.24
CA MET A 162 -1.44 -3.77 -16.76
C MET A 162 -0.47 -2.62 -16.99
N SER A 163 -0.53 -1.94 -18.13
CA SER A 163 0.25 -0.72 -18.38
C SER A 163 -0.09 0.39 -17.38
N THR A 164 -1.35 0.52 -16.99
CA THR A 164 -1.78 1.46 -15.96
C THR A 164 -1.13 1.13 -14.62
N VAL A 165 -1.16 -0.14 -14.21
CA VAL A 165 -0.50 -0.58 -12.96
C VAL A 165 1.00 -0.31 -13.01
N LEU A 166 1.69 -0.70 -14.09
CA LEU A 166 3.13 -0.48 -14.23
C LEU A 166 3.50 1.00 -14.21
N SER A 167 2.73 1.85 -14.90
CA SER A 167 2.94 3.29 -14.89
C SER A 167 2.89 3.87 -13.46
N ARG A 168 1.95 3.40 -12.64
CA ARG A 168 1.85 3.82 -11.23
C ARG A 168 2.99 3.27 -10.38
N LEU A 169 3.40 2.04 -10.61
CA LEU A 169 4.48 1.40 -9.86
C LEU A 169 5.87 1.90 -10.27
N ASN A 170 6.04 2.44 -11.48
CA ASN A 170 7.33 2.92 -11.98
C ASN A 170 7.92 4.04 -11.11
N ALA A 171 7.08 4.82 -10.45
CA ALA A 171 7.51 5.87 -9.53
C ALA A 171 8.33 5.34 -8.31
N PHE A 172 8.20 4.05 -7.98
CA PHE A 172 8.92 3.41 -6.87
C PHE A 172 10.30 2.84 -7.27
N LEU A 173 10.65 2.89 -8.55
CA LEU A 173 11.92 2.38 -9.07
C LEU A 173 13.04 3.42 -8.91
N ASP A 174 13.42 3.64 -7.69
CA ASP A 174 14.51 4.51 -7.30
C ASP A 174 15.34 3.78 -6.25
N SER A 175 16.64 3.58 -6.53
CA SER A 175 17.53 2.82 -5.65
C SER A 175 17.68 3.43 -4.26
N GLU A 176 17.47 4.73 -4.11
CA GLU A 176 17.46 5.39 -2.80
C GLU A 176 16.13 5.13 -2.08
N LEU A 177 14.99 5.18 -2.78
CA LEU A 177 13.70 4.85 -2.20
C LEU A 177 13.61 3.37 -1.80
N GLU A 178 14.30 2.48 -2.51
CA GLU A 178 14.37 1.05 -2.13
C GLU A 178 14.94 0.86 -0.71
N GLN A 179 15.84 1.75 -0.25
CA GLN A 179 16.38 1.70 1.11
C GLN A 179 15.30 1.96 2.18
N VAL A 180 14.24 2.66 1.83
CA VAL A 180 13.09 2.89 2.72
C VAL A 180 12.03 1.80 2.54
N LEU A 181 11.72 1.44 1.30
CA LEU A 181 10.57 0.61 0.94
C LEU A 181 10.77 -0.89 1.18
N CYS A 182 12.02 -1.37 1.25
CA CYS A 182 12.33 -2.79 1.38
C CYS A 182 12.49 -3.25 2.85
N PHE A 183 12.31 -2.36 3.82
CA PHE A 183 12.37 -2.69 5.24
C PHE A 183 11.02 -2.43 5.91
N ASP A 184 10.61 -3.33 6.78
CA ASP A 184 9.32 -3.21 7.46
C ASP A 184 9.21 -1.96 8.33
N SER A 185 8.01 -1.40 8.37
CA SER A 185 7.69 -0.26 9.21
C SER A 185 7.77 -0.64 10.68
N ALA A 186 8.58 0.08 11.44
CA ALA A 186 8.64 -0.08 12.89
C ALA A 186 7.31 0.33 13.57
N ILE A 187 6.67 1.37 13.00
CA ILE A 187 5.39 1.90 13.45
C ILE A 187 4.41 1.83 12.27
N ASP A 188 3.47 0.91 12.33
CA ASP A 188 2.34 0.80 11.41
C ASP A 188 1.08 1.48 11.99
N ALA A 189 0.00 1.53 11.23
CA ALA A 189 -1.22 2.22 11.64
C ALA A 189 -1.84 1.66 12.93
N GLU A 190 -1.76 0.36 13.18
CA GLU A 190 -2.31 -0.26 14.39
C GLU A 190 -1.51 0.13 15.62
N LYS A 191 -0.17 0.08 15.54
CA LYS A 191 0.72 0.55 16.61
C LYS A 191 0.58 2.06 16.82
N PHE A 192 0.50 2.83 15.72
CA PHE A 192 0.35 4.28 15.81
C PHE A 192 -0.95 4.70 16.50
N ALA A 193 -2.04 3.93 16.31
CA ALA A 193 -3.32 4.17 16.95
C ALA A 193 -3.37 3.75 18.43
N SER A 194 -2.54 2.80 18.87
CA SER A 194 -2.62 2.17 20.20
C SER A 194 -1.46 2.53 21.13
N GLU A 195 -0.29 2.87 20.59
CA GLU A 195 0.92 3.16 21.35
C GLU A 195 1.31 4.64 21.24
N LYS A 196 2.08 5.15 22.23
CA LYS A 196 2.69 6.48 22.13
C LYS A 196 3.76 6.46 21.05
N SER A 197 3.42 6.97 19.87
CA SER A 197 4.28 6.92 18.71
C SER A 197 4.37 8.27 18.01
N ALA A 198 5.49 8.53 17.34
CA ALA A 198 5.71 9.68 16.50
C ALA A 198 6.43 9.25 15.23
N ILE A 199 5.88 9.64 14.08
CA ILE A 199 6.50 9.44 12.76
C ILE A 199 6.87 10.81 12.23
N PHE A 200 8.13 10.98 11.84
CA PHE A 200 8.64 12.19 11.20
C PHE A 200 8.93 11.88 9.74
N LEU A 201 8.31 12.66 8.84
CA LEU A 201 8.61 12.64 7.42
C LEU A 201 9.50 13.84 7.08
N ILE A 202 10.71 13.58 6.58
CA ILE A 202 11.66 14.61 6.18
C ILE A 202 11.68 14.63 4.64
N LEU A 203 11.33 15.77 4.07
CA LEU A 203 11.27 15.97 2.62
C LEU A 203 12.50 16.73 2.13
N PRO A 204 13.02 16.43 0.93
CA PRO A 204 14.02 17.27 0.28
C PRO A 204 13.37 18.57 -0.19
N GLU A 205 14.06 19.69 0.02
CA GLU A 205 13.60 21.03 -0.37
C GLU A 205 13.87 21.31 -1.85
N GLU A 206 15.02 20.85 -2.35
CA GLU A 206 15.48 21.14 -3.71
C GLU A 206 15.02 20.10 -4.74
N ASP A 207 14.93 18.81 -4.35
CA ASP A 207 14.51 17.71 -5.22
C ASP A 207 13.11 17.22 -4.85
N THR A 208 12.12 17.67 -5.60
CA THR A 208 10.72 17.29 -5.39
C THR A 208 10.34 15.94 -5.99
N THR A 209 11.25 15.25 -6.67
CA THR A 209 10.95 13.98 -7.36
C THR A 209 10.47 12.88 -6.43
N LYS A 210 10.92 12.89 -5.17
CA LYS A 210 10.53 11.92 -4.12
C LYS A 210 9.33 12.37 -3.29
N ASN A 211 8.88 13.61 -3.45
CA ASN A 211 7.82 14.16 -2.60
C ASN A 211 6.49 13.42 -2.76
N PHE A 212 6.22 12.79 -3.93
CA PHE A 212 5.02 11.96 -4.12
C PHE A 212 4.91 10.86 -3.05
N MET A 213 6.05 10.36 -2.54
CA MET A 213 6.05 9.34 -1.48
C MET A 213 5.41 9.85 -0.20
N ALA A 214 5.65 11.11 0.19
CA ALA A 214 5.04 11.65 1.40
C ALA A 214 3.52 11.71 1.30
N GLY A 215 2.99 12.20 0.17
CA GLY A 215 1.55 12.20 -0.10
C GLY A 215 0.97 10.78 -0.04
N LEU A 216 1.64 9.82 -0.70
CA LEU A 216 1.24 8.41 -0.70
C LEU A 216 1.26 7.80 0.71
N MET A 217 2.33 8.04 1.48
CA MET A 217 2.48 7.52 2.85
C MET A 217 1.40 8.09 3.78
N ILE A 218 1.16 9.39 3.72
CA ILE A 218 0.12 10.05 4.52
C ILE A 218 -1.26 9.52 4.12
N GLN A 219 -1.52 9.40 2.82
CA GLN A 219 -2.78 8.88 2.31
C GLN A 219 -3.01 7.42 2.72
N ASN A 220 -1.99 6.56 2.58
CA ASN A 220 -2.09 5.16 2.98
C ASN A 220 -2.31 5.03 4.48
N LEU A 221 -1.48 5.70 5.29
CA LEU A 221 -1.58 5.72 6.75
C LEU A 221 -2.96 6.23 7.21
N SER A 222 -3.47 7.29 6.58
CA SER A 222 -4.79 7.85 6.90
C SER A 222 -5.91 6.84 6.65
N ARG A 223 -5.89 6.17 5.49
CA ARG A 223 -6.87 5.12 5.14
C ARG A 223 -6.79 3.92 6.07
N GLU A 224 -5.59 3.51 6.44
CA GLU A 224 -5.37 2.44 7.43
C GLU A 224 -5.88 2.84 8.81
N LEU A 225 -5.63 4.08 9.27
CA LEU A 225 -6.14 4.60 10.54
C LEU A 225 -7.67 4.68 10.56
N PHE A 226 -8.32 5.07 9.47
CA PHE A 226 -9.78 4.99 9.36
C PHE A 226 -10.26 3.55 9.50
N ALA A 227 -9.58 2.60 8.86
CA ALA A 227 -9.91 1.19 8.95
C ALA A 227 -9.75 0.63 10.38
N VAL A 228 -8.69 1.03 11.09
CA VAL A 228 -8.47 0.71 12.51
C VAL A 228 -9.55 1.33 13.40
N ALA A 229 -9.93 2.58 13.15
CA ALA A 229 -10.99 3.24 13.90
C ALA A 229 -12.33 2.52 13.74
N ASP A 230 -12.68 2.11 12.52
CA ASP A 230 -13.93 1.39 12.24
C ASP A 230 -13.97 0.03 12.96
N GLU A 231 -12.85 -0.68 13.04
CA GLU A 231 -12.74 -1.93 13.81
C GLU A 231 -12.85 -1.72 15.32
N ASN A 232 -12.45 -0.54 15.82
CA ASN A 232 -12.49 -0.16 17.22
C ASN A 232 -13.77 0.63 17.61
N GLY A 233 -14.89 0.33 17.01
CA GLY A 233 -16.17 0.98 17.32
C GLY A 233 -16.26 2.43 16.86
N GLY A 234 -15.58 2.79 15.78
CA GLY A 234 -15.62 4.09 15.13
C GLY A 234 -14.63 5.11 15.68
N LYS A 235 -13.70 4.74 16.56
CA LYS A 235 -12.72 5.67 17.15
C LYS A 235 -11.37 4.99 17.35
N LEU A 236 -10.29 5.74 17.11
CA LEU A 236 -8.94 5.31 17.49
C LEU A 236 -8.81 5.28 19.03
N GLN A 237 -7.99 4.38 19.54
CA GLN A 237 -7.69 4.29 20.98
C GLN A 237 -7.00 5.57 21.45
N ASN A 238 -5.94 5.97 20.78
CA ASN A 238 -5.25 7.25 21.01
C ASN A 238 -5.66 8.26 19.93
N ARG A 239 -5.58 9.55 20.26
CA ARG A 239 -5.72 10.60 19.26
C ARG A 239 -4.47 10.63 18.40
N VAL A 240 -4.66 10.59 17.09
CA VAL A 240 -3.60 10.79 16.10
C VAL A 240 -3.70 12.20 15.54
N VAL A 241 -2.58 12.90 15.47
CA VAL A 241 -2.48 14.24 14.90
C VAL A 241 -1.46 14.22 13.79
N LEU A 242 -1.87 14.66 12.60
CA LEU A 242 -1.00 14.86 11.46
C LEU A 242 -0.66 16.36 11.38
N TYR A 243 0.57 16.70 11.68
CA TYR A 243 1.10 18.06 11.47
C TYR A 243 1.73 18.12 10.09
N CYS A 244 1.15 18.91 9.21
CA CYS A 244 1.62 19.10 7.85
C CYS A 244 2.21 20.49 7.73
N ASP A 245 3.42 20.66 8.23
CA ASP A 245 4.19 21.87 8.00
C ASP A 245 4.46 22.01 6.49
N GLU A 246 4.40 23.23 5.99
CA GLU A 246 4.51 23.50 4.55
C GLU A 246 3.41 22.84 3.69
N PHE A 247 2.19 22.71 4.23
CA PHE A 247 1.04 22.06 3.56
C PHE A 247 0.82 22.51 2.13
N GLY A 248 1.10 23.78 1.81
CA GLY A 248 0.93 24.35 0.47
C GLY A 248 1.93 23.82 -0.58
N THR A 249 3.04 23.23 -0.17
CA THR A 249 4.09 22.69 -1.05
C THR A 249 4.11 21.16 -1.08
N MET A 250 3.32 20.53 -0.22
CA MET A 250 3.21 19.07 -0.16
C MET A 250 2.51 18.52 -1.40
N PRO A 251 2.85 17.30 -1.83
CA PRO A 251 2.11 16.61 -2.86
C PRO A 251 0.63 16.47 -2.46
N PRO A 252 -0.30 16.53 -3.42
CA PRO A 252 -1.72 16.39 -3.13
C PRO A 252 -2.03 15.01 -2.56
N PHE A 253 -2.90 14.98 -1.54
CA PHE A 253 -3.54 13.79 -1.01
C PHE A 253 -4.98 14.13 -0.60
N ASP A 254 -5.84 13.11 -0.49
CA ASP A 254 -7.25 13.32 -0.16
C ASP A 254 -7.43 13.78 1.29
N VAL A 255 -7.61 15.08 1.47
CA VAL A 255 -7.80 15.72 2.77
C VAL A 255 -9.25 15.72 3.25
N LEU A 256 -10.23 15.56 2.34
CA LEU A 256 -11.65 15.68 2.67
C LEU A 256 -12.10 14.70 3.76
N PRO A 257 -11.73 13.41 3.73
CA PRO A 257 -12.08 12.49 4.82
C PRO A 257 -11.48 12.91 6.17
N LEU A 258 -10.28 13.48 6.18
CA LEU A 258 -9.61 13.93 7.40
C LEU A 258 -10.37 15.08 8.07
N PHE A 259 -10.83 16.05 7.29
CA PHE A 259 -11.62 17.18 7.80
C PHE A 259 -13.06 16.80 8.14
N SER A 260 -13.71 15.97 7.33
CA SER A 260 -15.14 15.62 7.51
C SER A 260 -15.35 14.56 8.58
N ALA A 261 -14.61 13.45 8.55
CA ALA A 261 -14.81 12.30 9.40
C ALA A 261 -13.70 12.10 10.46
N GLY A 262 -12.52 12.69 10.26
CA GLY A 262 -11.36 12.47 11.12
C GLY A 262 -11.62 12.85 12.59
N ARG A 263 -12.27 13.98 12.85
CA ARG A 263 -12.55 14.45 14.20
C ARG A 263 -13.33 13.43 15.05
N SER A 264 -14.36 12.83 14.48
CA SER A 264 -15.18 11.82 15.18
C SER A 264 -14.38 10.55 15.48
N ARG A 265 -13.39 10.23 14.65
CA ARG A 265 -12.52 9.06 14.77
C ARG A 265 -11.23 9.31 15.56
N ARG A 266 -11.06 10.51 16.15
CA ARG A 266 -9.84 10.96 16.86
C ARG A 266 -8.60 11.09 15.93
N LEU A 267 -8.82 11.39 14.67
CA LEU A 267 -7.78 11.74 13.70
C LEU A 267 -7.91 13.22 13.38
N THR A 268 -6.82 13.97 13.53
CA THR A 268 -6.81 15.42 13.33
C THR A 268 -5.71 15.80 12.36
N LEU A 269 -6.05 16.61 11.36
CA LEU A 269 -5.09 17.23 10.47
C LEU A 269 -4.87 18.68 10.91
N VAL A 270 -3.61 19.07 10.99
CA VAL A 270 -3.16 20.44 11.26
C VAL A 270 -2.31 20.85 10.06
N PRO A 271 -2.86 21.70 9.17
CA PRO A 271 -2.13 22.19 8.00
C PRO A 271 -1.16 23.28 8.38
#